data_6f1ce92d671c16ff35d5d754dc19dd9e
#
_entry.id   6f1ce92d671c16ff35d5d754dc19dd9e
#
_cell.length_a   1.000
_cell.length_b   1.000
_cell.length_c   1.000
_cell.angle_alpha   90.00
_cell.angle_beta   90.00
_cell.angle_gamma   90.00
#
_symmetry.space_group_name_H-M   'P 1'
#
loop_
_entity.id
_entity.type
_entity.pdbx_description
1 polymer ?
#
loop_
_entity_poly.entity_id
_entity_poly.type
_entity_poly.pdbx_seq_one_letter_code
_entity_poly.pdbx_strand_id
1 'polypeptide(L)'
;GGGRALLRDRTDVRLLSNVCRHRQALMLGSQNGRDADCSAGNLCSTGGRILCPIHQWSYDTRGQLLNAPLFPEKPDLRLREFPLRDCHGLLFEGARDPLSDIGGLFTRPEFDFSDYVLDHVEVHPCHYNWKTFIEVYLEDYHVGPFHPGLGRFVTCDDLEWEFGEFHSMQRVGVHQALGQPGT
;
A
#
# COMPACT_ATOMS: atom_id res chain seq x y z
N GLY A 1 -2.72 10.07 -1.36
CA GLY A 1 -3.28 11.29 -0.81
C GLY A 1 -3.30 11.30 0.70
N GLY A 2 -2.74 12.34 1.31
CA GLY A 2 -2.48 12.50 2.74
C GLY A 2 -3.68 12.44 3.70
N GLY A 3 -4.90 12.16 3.21
CA GLY A 3 -6.09 12.09 4.06
C GLY A 3 -6.35 10.75 4.76
N ARG A 4 -5.53 9.72 4.51
CA ARG A 4 -5.68 8.37 5.10
C ARG A 4 -4.33 7.87 5.60
N ALA A 5 -4.37 7.03 6.64
CA ALA A 5 -3.20 6.39 7.21
C ALA A 5 -3.48 4.92 7.50
N LEU A 6 -2.55 4.06 7.12
CA LEU A 6 -2.49 2.67 7.57
C LEU A 6 -1.84 2.65 8.96
N LEU A 7 -2.49 1.99 9.89
CA LEU A 7 -2.03 1.84 11.26
C LEU A 7 -1.97 0.37 11.61
N ARG A 8 -0.83 -0.07 12.08
CA ARG A 8 -0.64 -1.43 12.58
C ARG A 8 -0.61 -1.42 14.10
N ASP A 9 -1.48 -2.21 14.71
CA ASP A 9 -1.49 -2.47 16.14
C ASP A 9 -1.30 -3.97 16.37
N ARG A 10 -0.08 -4.36 16.71
CA ARG A 10 0.31 -5.77 16.88
C ARG A 10 -0.06 -6.62 15.66
N THR A 11 -1.27 -7.19 15.65
CA THR A 11 -1.77 -8.09 14.59
C THR A 11 -2.77 -7.42 13.66
N ASP A 12 -3.40 -6.33 14.08
CA ASP A 12 -4.43 -5.65 13.30
C ASP A 12 -3.84 -4.52 12.45
N VAL A 13 -4.29 -4.44 11.20
CA VAL A 13 -4.02 -3.30 10.31
C VAL A 13 -5.34 -2.60 10.03
N ARG A 14 -5.37 -1.28 10.22
CA ARG A 14 -6.55 -0.44 10.03
C ARG A 14 -6.23 0.72 9.09
N LEU A 15 -7.20 1.10 8.29
CA LEU A 15 -7.13 2.29 7.46
C LEU A 15 -8.01 3.37 8.08
N LEU A 16 -7.39 4.39 8.66
CA LEU A 16 -8.09 5.48 9.32
C LEU A 16 -7.93 6.80 8.56
N SER A 17 -8.88 7.71 8.80
CA SER A 17 -8.72 9.09 8.40
C SER A 17 -7.50 9.71 9.11
N ASN A 18 -6.59 10.27 8.34
CA ASN A 18 -5.44 11.02 8.83
C ASN A 18 -5.76 12.50 9.11
N VAL A 19 -7.04 12.81 9.26
CA VAL A 19 -7.54 14.17 9.43
C VAL A 19 -8.14 14.32 10.82
N CYS A 20 -7.59 15.23 11.62
CA CYS A 20 -8.04 15.52 12.97
C CYS A 20 -9.50 16.00 12.98
N ARG A 21 -10.30 15.47 13.88
CA ARG A 21 -11.74 15.81 14.01
C ARG A 21 -11.99 17.22 14.54
N HIS A 22 -10.96 17.89 15.08
CA HIS A 22 -11.09 19.25 15.60
C HIS A 22 -11.11 20.30 14.47
N ARG A 23 -10.00 20.48 13.75
CA ARG A 23 -9.82 21.51 12.72
C ARG A 23 -9.21 20.94 11.43
N GLN A 24 -9.42 19.67 11.16
CA GLN A 24 -9.06 18.99 9.91
C GLN A 24 -7.57 19.05 9.53
N ALA A 25 -6.70 19.19 10.54
CA ALA A 25 -5.27 19.10 10.31
C ALA A 25 -4.86 17.67 9.97
N LEU A 26 -3.90 17.52 9.07
CA LEU A 26 -3.21 16.24 8.88
C LEU A 26 -2.38 15.92 10.11
N MET A 27 -2.45 14.66 10.57
CA MET A 27 -1.79 14.25 11.81
C MET A 27 -0.48 13.49 11.55
N LEU A 28 -0.47 12.61 10.57
CA LEU A 28 0.68 11.81 10.17
C LEU A 28 1.11 12.23 8.77
N GLY A 29 2.41 12.30 8.52
CA GLY A 29 2.98 12.71 7.23
C GLY A 29 3.84 13.94 7.33
N SER A 30 4.25 14.50 6.20
CA SER A 30 5.16 15.62 6.06
C SER A 30 4.70 16.84 6.85
N GLN A 31 5.23 16.95 8.05
CA GLN A 31 5.00 18.05 8.96
C GLN A 31 6.12 19.00 8.80
N ASN A 32 6.51 19.72 8.01
CA ASN A 32 7.59 20.71 7.94
C ASN A 32 8.24 20.89 6.56
N GLY A 33 7.54 20.56 5.44
CA GLY A 33 8.09 20.84 4.12
C GLY A 33 9.39 20.06 3.80
N ARG A 34 9.78 19.17 4.66
CA ARG A 34 10.73 18.11 4.32
C ARG A 34 9.88 16.97 3.83
N ASP A 35 10.11 16.55 2.60
CA ASP A 35 9.53 15.35 2.04
C ASP A 35 9.68 14.27 3.09
N ALA A 36 8.57 13.94 3.74
CA ALA A 36 8.53 12.73 4.52
C ALA A 36 8.76 11.66 3.47
N ASP A 37 9.95 11.16 3.45
CA ASP A 37 10.30 9.96 2.77
C ASP A 37 9.17 8.98 3.10
N CYS A 38 8.31 8.68 2.12
CA CYS A 38 7.23 7.71 2.26
C CYS A 38 7.80 6.29 2.41
N SER A 39 9.12 6.19 2.40
CA SER A 39 9.84 5.00 2.79
C SER A 39 9.47 4.72 4.24
N ALA A 40 8.52 3.81 4.40
CA ALA A 40 8.24 3.00 5.59
C ALA A 40 8.63 3.59 6.97
N GLY A 41 8.81 4.90 7.05
CA GLY A 41 9.13 5.59 8.27
C GLY A 41 7.95 5.48 9.20
N ASN A 42 8.10 4.78 10.28
CA ASN A 42 7.17 4.70 11.39
C ASN A 42 6.84 6.12 11.87
N LEU A 43 5.86 6.74 11.23
CA LEU A 43 5.33 8.04 11.63
C LEU A 43 4.44 7.91 12.87
N CYS A 44 4.42 6.75 13.47
CA CYS A 44 3.68 6.51 14.69
C CYS A 44 4.42 7.09 15.88
N SER A 45 3.75 7.95 16.56
CA SER A 45 4.13 8.44 17.88
C SER A 45 4.39 7.26 18.82
N THR A 46 5.36 7.44 19.68
CA THR A 46 5.68 6.58 20.80
C THR A 46 4.40 6.18 21.56
N GLY A 47 4.18 4.88 21.71
CA GLY A 47 3.11 4.34 22.54
C GLY A 47 1.74 4.13 21.87
N GLY A 48 1.68 4.03 20.53
CA GLY A 48 0.42 3.67 19.82
C GLY A 48 -0.63 4.79 19.86
N ARG A 49 -0.22 6.03 19.98
CA ARG A 49 -1.09 7.21 19.96
C ARG A 49 -0.83 8.04 18.70
N ILE A 50 -1.89 8.54 18.11
CA ILE A 50 -1.83 9.53 17.03
C ILE A 50 -2.04 10.90 17.67
N LEU A 51 -1.10 11.82 17.49
CA LEU A 51 -1.16 13.16 18.07
C LEU A 51 -1.36 14.20 16.97
N CYS A 52 -2.37 15.03 17.13
CA CYS A 52 -2.56 16.18 16.27
C CYS A 52 -1.52 17.26 16.61
N PRO A 53 -0.73 17.75 15.63
CA PRO A 53 0.36 18.68 15.90
C PRO A 53 -0.11 20.08 16.27
N ILE A 54 -1.35 20.46 15.93
CA ILE A 54 -1.84 21.82 16.12
C ILE A 54 -2.35 22.03 17.56
N HIS A 55 -3.28 21.17 18.02
CA HIS A 55 -3.91 21.35 19.33
C HIS A 55 -3.76 20.12 20.24
N GLN A 56 -2.88 19.20 19.88
CA GLN A 56 -2.54 18.02 20.68
C GLN A 56 -3.73 17.08 21.02
N TRP A 57 -4.78 17.13 20.19
CA TRP A 57 -5.78 16.09 20.26
C TRP A 57 -5.14 14.75 19.97
N SER A 58 -5.40 13.75 20.81
CA SER A 58 -4.78 12.45 20.63
C SER A 58 -5.82 11.35 20.45
N TYR A 59 -5.46 10.38 19.62
CA TYR A 59 -6.29 9.23 19.28
C TYR A 59 -5.51 7.95 19.50
N ASP A 60 -6.21 6.85 19.75
CA ASP A 60 -5.61 5.52 19.74
C ASP A 60 -5.50 4.96 18.32
N THR A 61 -4.92 3.77 18.21
CA THR A 61 -4.75 3.05 16.93
C THR A 61 -6.07 2.57 16.33
N ARG A 62 -7.17 2.64 17.08
CA ARG A 62 -8.53 2.35 16.61
C ARG A 62 -9.29 3.61 16.22
N GLY A 63 -8.63 4.77 16.31
CA GLY A 63 -9.18 6.06 15.96
C GLY A 63 -10.06 6.70 17.04
N GLN A 64 -10.17 6.11 18.23
CA GLN A 64 -10.94 6.70 19.32
C GLN A 64 -10.20 7.91 19.89
N LEU A 65 -10.91 9.02 20.12
CA LEU A 65 -10.35 10.20 20.77
C LEU A 65 -10.00 9.87 22.22
N LEU A 66 -8.72 10.04 22.57
CA LEU A 66 -8.21 9.80 23.94
C LEU A 66 -8.21 11.07 24.77
N ASN A 67 -7.75 12.18 24.19
CA ASN A 67 -7.64 13.45 24.88
C ASN A 67 -7.91 14.65 23.96
N ALA A 68 -8.58 15.64 24.50
CA ALA A 68 -8.90 16.91 23.84
C ALA A 68 -8.57 18.06 24.80
N PRO A 69 -7.32 18.57 24.82
CA PRO A 69 -6.93 19.64 25.72
C PRO A 69 -7.82 20.87 25.58
N LEU A 70 -8.08 21.55 26.71
CA LEU A 70 -8.92 22.75 26.84
C LEU A 70 -10.43 22.50 26.61
N PHE A 71 -10.87 21.27 26.44
CA PHE A 71 -12.28 20.94 26.45
C PHE A 71 -12.69 20.49 27.84
N PRO A 72 -13.70 21.09 28.48
CA PRO A 72 -14.18 20.69 29.83
C PRO A 72 -14.61 19.24 29.87
N GLU A 73 -15.26 18.79 28.81
CA GLU A 73 -15.67 17.43 28.61
C GLU A 73 -15.08 16.93 27.29
N LYS A 74 -14.49 15.74 27.32
CA LYS A 74 -13.94 15.10 26.11
C LYS A 74 -15.08 14.74 25.16
N PRO A 75 -15.09 15.27 23.92
CA PRO A 75 -16.11 14.89 22.94
C PRO A 75 -16.07 13.38 22.61
N ASP A 76 -17.23 12.77 22.41
CA ASP A 76 -17.30 11.41 21.90
C ASP A 76 -17.11 11.43 20.37
N LEU A 77 -15.86 11.45 19.95
CA LEU A 77 -15.45 11.51 18.55
C LEU A 77 -14.41 10.44 18.24
N ARG A 78 -14.48 9.98 17.01
CA ARG A 78 -13.46 9.05 16.47
C ARG A 78 -13.08 9.41 15.06
N LEU A 79 -11.90 8.98 14.65
CA LEU A 79 -11.48 9.02 13.27
C LEU A 79 -12.33 8.06 12.43
N ARG A 80 -12.64 8.44 11.21
CA ARG A 80 -13.32 7.56 10.27
C ARG A 80 -12.42 6.39 9.93
N GLU A 81 -12.94 5.20 10.04
CA GLU A 81 -12.33 3.97 9.55
C GLU A 81 -12.83 3.66 8.14
N PHE A 82 -11.95 3.18 7.29
CA PHE A 82 -12.26 2.77 5.93
C PHE A 82 -12.15 1.25 5.82
N PRO A 83 -13.01 0.62 5.00
CA PRO A 83 -12.93 -0.82 4.80
C PRO A 83 -11.55 -1.22 4.27
N LEU A 84 -10.91 -2.14 4.96
CA LEU A 84 -9.63 -2.73 4.61
C LEU A 84 -9.74 -4.24 4.76
N ARG A 85 -9.21 -4.97 3.78
CA ARG A 85 -9.15 -6.43 3.82
C ARG A 85 -7.73 -6.89 3.55
N ASP A 86 -7.28 -7.82 4.34
CA ASP A 86 -6.05 -8.56 4.10
C ASP A 86 -6.39 -9.84 3.31
N CYS A 87 -5.72 -10.04 2.21
CA CYS A 87 -5.84 -11.23 1.38
C CYS A 87 -4.44 -11.73 1.04
N HIS A 88 -4.01 -12.77 1.72
CA HIS A 88 -2.70 -13.41 1.50
C HIS A 88 -1.51 -12.43 1.51
N GLY A 89 -1.50 -11.50 2.48
CA GLY A 89 -0.43 -10.50 2.63
C GLY A 89 -0.62 -9.22 1.82
N LEU A 90 -1.63 -9.15 0.96
CA LEU A 90 -1.99 -7.93 0.22
C LEU A 90 -3.18 -7.22 0.89
N LEU A 91 -3.06 -5.90 1.03
CA LEU A 91 -4.10 -5.06 1.64
C LEU A 91 -4.95 -4.38 0.55
N PHE A 92 -6.25 -4.63 0.60
CA PHE A 92 -7.23 -4.05 -0.33
C PHE A 92 -8.13 -3.07 0.40
N GLU A 93 -8.23 -1.87 -0.14
CA GLU A 93 -9.19 -0.87 0.31
C GLU A 93 -10.46 -0.91 -0.55
N GLY A 94 -11.62 -0.93 0.09
CA GLY A 94 -12.91 -0.85 -0.61
C GLY A 94 -14.01 -1.66 0.06
N ALA A 95 -15.23 -1.45 -0.42
CA ALA A 95 -16.40 -2.18 0.07
C ALA A 95 -16.55 -3.57 -0.59
N ARG A 96 -15.96 -3.77 -1.78
CA ARG A 96 -15.98 -5.08 -2.46
C ARG A 96 -15.08 -6.06 -1.72
N ASP A 97 -15.47 -7.30 -1.77
CA ASP A 97 -14.63 -8.38 -1.27
C ASP A 97 -13.67 -8.84 -2.39
N PRO A 98 -12.35 -8.60 -2.26
CA PRO A 98 -11.40 -9.03 -3.28
C PRO A 98 -11.37 -10.55 -3.46
N LEU A 99 -11.71 -11.33 -2.43
CA LEU A 99 -11.78 -12.78 -2.57
C LEU A 99 -12.90 -13.25 -3.51
N SER A 100 -14.00 -12.49 -3.60
CA SER A 100 -15.05 -12.77 -4.59
C SER A 100 -14.61 -12.47 -6.02
N ASP A 101 -13.70 -11.51 -6.20
CA ASP A 101 -13.27 -11.03 -7.51
C ASP A 101 -12.05 -11.80 -8.04
N ILE A 102 -11.06 -12.01 -7.19
CA ILE A 102 -9.75 -12.56 -7.57
C ILE A 102 -9.32 -13.76 -6.71
N GLY A 103 -10.23 -14.29 -5.86
CA GLY A 103 -9.90 -15.39 -4.93
C GLY A 103 -9.35 -16.63 -5.62
N GLY A 104 -9.75 -16.88 -6.86
CA GLY A 104 -9.20 -17.98 -7.66
C GLY A 104 -7.69 -17.87 -7.90
N LEU A 105 -7.12 -16.66 -7.92
CA LEU A 105 -5.66 -16.49 -8.03
C LEU A 105 -4.94 -16.96 -6.77
N PHE A 106 -5.51 -16.72 -5.59
CA PHE A 106 -4.90 -17.08 -4.31
C PHE A 106 -4.94 -18.59 -4.02
N THR A 107 -5.55 -19.40 -4.87
CA THR A 107 -5.39 -20.85 -4.81
C THR A 107 -4.05 -21.33 -5.35
N ARG A 108 -3.30 -20.45 -5.97
CA ARG A 108 -1.98 -20.70 -6.56
C ARG A 108 -0.88 -20.26 -5.60
N PRO A 109 0.11 -21.09 -5.30
CA PRO A 109 1.18 -20.76 -4.34
C PRO A 109 1.97 -19.49 -4.69
N GLU A 110 2.12 -19.18 -5.98
CA GLU A 110 2.84 -18.01 -6.47
C GLU A 110 2.17 -16.67 -6.11
N PHE A 111 0.90 -16.68 -5.69
CA PHE A 111 0.15 -15.51 -5.24
C PHE A 111 -0.06 -15.46 -3.71
N ASP A 112 0.61 -16.33 -2.96
CA ASP A 112 0.65 -16.20 -1.51
C ASP A 112 1.82 -15.28 -1.09
N PHE A 113 1.50 -14.09 -0.65
CA PHE A 113 2.47 -13.08 -0.21
C PHE A 113 2.58 -12.98 1.31
N SER A 114 2.03 -13.93 2.05
CA SER A 114 2.00 -13.90 3.52
C SER A 114 3.40 -13.90 4.16
N ASP A 115 4.35 -14.56 3.51
CA ASP A 115 5.74 -14.66 3.97
C ASP A 115 6.65 -13.56 3.40
N TYR A 116 6.11 -12.68 2.56
CA TYR A 116 6.88 -11.56 2.00
C TYR A 116 7.08 -10.48 3.04
N VAL A 117 8.25 -9.89 3.05
CA VAL A 117 8.60 -8.74 3.88
C VAL A 117 8.91 -7.55 2.99
N LEU A 118 8.51 -6.37 3.45
CA LEU A 118 8.85 -5.13 2.75
C LEU A 118 10.36 -4.88 2.93
N ASP A 119 11.09 -4.85 1.81
CA ASP A 119 12.51 -4.51 1.78
C ASP A 119 12.67 -2.99 1.82
N HIS A 120 12.23 -2.31 0.79
CA HIS A 120 12.27 -0.85 0.72
C HIS A 120 11.16 -0.29 -0.16
N VAL A 121 10.94 1.01 -0.07
CA VAL A 121 9.98 1.75 -0.91
C VAL A 121 10.71 2.89 -1.59
N GLU A 122 10.60 2.97 -2.91
CA GLU A 122 11.02 4.13 -3.69
C GLU A 122 9.82 4.83 -4.32
N VAL A 123 9.86 6.15 -4.33
CA VAL A 123 8.80 6.97 -4.95
C VAL A 123 9.39 7.79 -6.09
N HIS A 124 8.92 7.53 -7.28
CA HIS A 124 9.34 8.24 -8.48
C HIS A 124 8.20 9.13 -9.00
N PRO A 125 8.35 10.47 -9.03
CA PRO A 125 7.36 11.34 -9.64
C PRO A 125 7.35 11.13 -11.16
N CYS A 126 6.21 10.71 -11.69
CA CYS A 126 6.03 10.46 -13.12
C CYS A 126 5.06 11.48 -13.72
N HIS A 127 5.43 12.09 -14.85
CA HIS A 127 4.64 13.11 -15.54
C HIS A 127 3.78 12.52 -16.67
N TYR A 128 3.23 11.33 -16.46
CA TYR A 128 2.34 10.66 -17.39
C TYR A 128 1.15 10.02 -16.68
N ASN A 129 0.14 9.63 -17.45
CA ASN A 129 -1.07 9.00 -16.94
C ASN A 129 -0.75 7.57 -16.47
N TRP A 130 -1.35 7.14 -15.36
CA TRP A 130 -1.20 5.77 -14.86
C TRP A 130 -1.61 4.69 -15.87
N LYS A 131 -2.53 5.00 -16.81
CA LYS A 131 -2.91 4.07 -17.88
C LYS A 131 -1.75 3.80 -18.83
N THR A 132 -0.96 4.82 -19.17
CA THR A 132 0.26 4.66 -19.98
C THR A 132 1.27 3.74 -19.30
N PHE A 133 1.38 3.83 -17.96
CA PHE A 133 2.20 2.90 -17.20
C PHE A 133 1.73 1.45 -17.38
N ILE A 134 0.41 1.21 -17.26
CA ILE A 134 -0.16 -0.13 -17.47
C ILE A 134 0.05 -0.61 -18.89
N GLU A 135 -0.18 0.26 -19.89
CA GLU A 135 0.00 -0.09 -21.32
C GLU A 135 1.39 -0.64 -21.65
N VAL A 136 2.43 -0.11 -21.01
CA VAL A 136 3.82 -0.63 -21.17
C VAL A 136 3.95 -2.05 -20.61
N TYR A 137 3.17 -2.43 -19.60
CA TYR A 137 3.18 -3.78 -19.04
C TYR A 137 2.27 -4.77 -19.77
N LEU A 138 1.50 -4.31 -20.77
CA LEU A 138 0.66 -5.20 -21.57
C LEU A 138 1.42 -5.90 -22.69
N GLU A 139 2.68 -5.61 -22.88
CA GLU A 139 3.57 -6.28 -23.81
C GLU A 139 4.98 -6.30 -23.20
N ASP A 140 5.84 -7.15 -23.66
CA ASP A 140 7.19 -7.30 -23.12
C ASP A 140 8.29 -7.32 -24.19
N TYR A 141 7.93 -7.16 -25.48
CA TYR A 141 8.94 -7.16 -26.56
C TYR A 141 9.89 -5.93 -26.53
N HIS A 142 9.49 -4.84 -25.81
CA HIS A 142 10.38 -3.70 -25.54
C HIS A 142 11.51 -4.05 -24.56
N VAL A 143 11.38 -5.16 -23.80
CA VAL A 143 12.37 -5.58 -22.80
C VAL A 143 13.74 -5.77 -23.43
N GLY A 144 13.82 -6.45 -24.59
CA GLY A 144 15.09 -6.66 -25.26
C GLY A 144 15.84 -5.36 -25.59
N PRO A 145 15.23 -4.39 -26.31
CA PRO A 145 15.86 -3.12 -26.67
C PRO A 145 16.12 -2.17 -25.50
N PHE A 146 15.21 -2.08 -24.53
CA PHE A 146 15.25 -1.03 -23.50
C PHE A 146 15.70 -1.53 -22.13
N HIS A 147 15.55 -2.81 -21.85
CA HIS A 147 15.88 -3.42 -20.56
C HIS A 147 16.83 -4.62 -20.72
N PRO A 148 18.05 -4.43 -21.29
CA PRO A 148 18.95 -5.54 -21.59
C PRO A 148 19.35 -6.36 -20.36
N GLY A 149 19.34 -5.74 -19.16
CA GLY A 149 19.56 -6.43 -17.91
C GLY A 149 18.45 -7.42 -17.59
N LEU A 150 17.18 -6.99 -17.74
CA LEU A 150 16.00 -7.83 -17.54
C LEU A 150 15.89 -8.91 -18.62
N GLY A 151 16.22 -8.60 -19.87
CA GLY A 151 16.20 -9.53 -20.98
C GLY A 151 17.17 -10.71 -20.85
N ARG A 152 18.08 -10.71 -19.85
CA ARG A 152 18.88 -11.89 -19.50
C ARG A 152 18.09 -12.94 -18.73
N PHE A 153 17.01 -12.52 -18.07
CA PHE A 153 16.21 -13.38 -17.21
C PHE A 153 14.89 -13.77 -17.84
N VAL A 154 14.24 -12.87 -18.57
CA VAL A 154 12.93 -13.09 -19.18
C VAL A 154 13.01 -13.13 -20.71
N THR A 155 12.06 -13.84 -21.30
CA THR A 155 11.87 -13.91 -22.76
C THR A 155 10.42 -13.62 -23.11
N CYS A 156 10.23 -12.94 -24.26
CA CYS A 156 8.91 -12.67 -24.81
C CYS A 156 8.33 -13.88 -25.60
N ASP A 157 9.14 -14.91 -25.83
CA ASP A 157 8.76 -16.05 -26.69
C ASP A 157 7.63 -16.88 -26.08
N ASP A 158 7.55 -16.91 -24.74
CA ASP A 158 6.59 -17.69 -23.98
C ASP A 158 5.58 -16.80 -23.24
N LEU A 159 5.17 -15.68 -23.85
CA LEU A 159 4.19 -14.77 -23.29
C LEU A 159 2.79 -15.40 -23.33
N GLU A 160 2.20 -15.58 -22.17
CA GLU A 160 0.85 -16.10 -21.99
C GLU A 160 -0.05 -15.11 -21.25
N TRP A 161 -1.33 -15.11 -21.63
CA TRP A 161 -2.36 -14.29 -21.00
C TRP A 161 -3.48 -15.15 -20.47
N GLU A 162 -3.90 -14.82 -19.26
CA GLU A 162 -5.12 -15.36 -18.66
C GLU A 162 -6.05 -14.20 -18.32
N PHE A 163 -7.32 -14.32 -18.71
CA PHE A 163 -8.34 -13.29 -18.46
C PHE A 163 -9.44 -13.85 -17.60
N GLY A 164 -9.68 -13.25 -16.46
CA GLY A 164 -10.85 -13.45 -15.64
C GLY A 164 -11.83 -12.28 -15.77
N GLU A 165 -12.95 -12.35 -15.08
CA GLU A 165 -13.96 -11.29 -15.12
C GLU A 165 -13.43 -9.97 -14.53
N PHE A 166 -12.60 -10.04 -13.47
CA PHE A 166 -12.10 -8.88 -12.73
C PHE A 166 -10.57 -8.80 -12.69
N HIS A 167 -9.87 -9.64 -13.44
CA HIS A 167 -8.42 -9.64 -13.49
C HIS A 167 -7.89 -10.06 -14.85
N SER A 168 -6.68 -9.66 -15.12
CA SER A 168 -5.86 -10.25 -16.16
C SER A 168 -4.50 -10.63 -15.55
N MET A 169 -3.92 -11.71 -16.01
CA MET A 169 -2.61 -12.17 -15.62
C MET A 169 -1.76 -12.36 -16.87
N GLN A 170 -0.56 -11.82 -16.82
CA GLN A 170 0.47 -12.04 -17.83
C GLN A 170 1.55 -12.93 -17.23
N ARG A 171 1.94 -13.94 -17.97
CA ARG A 171 3.06 -14.82 -17.65
C ARG A 171 4.10 -14.68 -18.73
N VAL A 172 5.34 -14.38 -18.33
CA VAL A 172 6.47 -14.30 -19.23
C VAL A 172 7.35 -15.54 -19.07
N GLY A 173 8.01 -15.96 -20.14
CA GLY A 173 9.02 -17.01 -20.07
C GLY A 173 10.26 -16.54 -19.34
N VAL A 174 11.00 -17.45 -18.74
CA VAL A 174 12.25 -17.15 -18.04
C VAL A 174 13.39 -18.00 -18.62
N HIS A 175 14.51 -17.35 -18.92
CA HIS A 175 15.75 -18.05 -19.30
C HIS A 175 16.48 -18.57 -18.07
N GLN A 176 16.41 -17.82 -16.96
CA GLN A 176 17.09 -18.12 -15.72
C GLN A 176 16.23 -17.71 -14.54
N ALA A 177 16.10 -18.59 -13.55
CA ALA A 177 15.34 -18.29 -12.34
C ALA A 177 15.99 -17.17 -11.55
N LEU A 178 15.22 -16.13 -11.24
CA LEU A 178 15.63 -15.04 -10.35
C LEU A 178 15.84 -15.60 -8.93
N GLY A 179 16.84 -15.09 -8.24
CA GLY A 179 17.13 -15.47 -6.86
C GLY A 179 17.89 -16.79 -6.68
N GLN A 180 18.36 -17.43 -7.75
CA GLN A 180 19.29 -18.55 -7.62
C GLN A 180 20.69 -18.05 -7.26
N PRO A 181 21.48 -18.83 -6.47
CA PRO A 181 22.86 -18.44 -6.19
C PRO A 181 23.67 -18.21 -7.45
N GLY A 182 24.27 -17.01 -7.59
CA GLY A 182 25.04 -16.61 -8.77
C GLY A 182 24.28 -15.88 -9.87
N THR A 183 23.00 -15.52 -9.64
CA THR A 183 22.20 -14.67 -10.54
C THR A 183 22.16 -13.22 -10.06
#